data_5f8a07c4df0d1cda6d6f970f303cce75
#
_entry.id   5f8a07c4df0d1cda6d6f970f303cce75
#
_cell.length_a   1.000
_cell.length_b   1.000
_cell.length_c   1.000
_cell.angle_alpha   90.00
_cell.angle_beta   90.00
_cell.angle_gamma   90.00
#
_symmetry.space_group_name_H-M   'P 1'
#
loop_
_entity.id
_entity.type
_entity.pdbx_description
1 polymer ?
#
loop_
_entity_poly.entity_id
_entity_poly.type
_entity_poly.pdbx_seq_one_letter_code
_entity_poly.pdbx_strand_id
1 'polypeptide(L)'
;MRNSIENSIENSIDYDAVVFDMDGVIFDSERAVMQCWKELAEKYQIPDIEQAVLSCTGTTMKRTREIMLETYGADFPYDTYAKESSAIYHSRYDGGRLPMKPGVVELLTFLKEEGKKIALASSTRRQTVTNQLRDAGILDFFDQVICGDMVERSKPAPDIFLKACETLGVKPEHAYAIEDSYNGIRAAHAGKLHPIMVPDLLPETAEMQEKAEVVLPDLLEVISYLKGDRHGI
;
A
#
# COMPACT_ATOMS: atom_id res chain seq x y z
N MET A 1 29.83 -12.03 35.45
CA MET A 1 29.26 -12.52 34.20
C MET A 1 27.75 -12.73 34.38
N ARG A 2 27.01 -11.64 34.56
CA ARG A 2 25.53 -11.59 34.55
C ARG A 2 25.15 -10.14 34.26
N ASN A 3 25.32 -9.68 32.99
CA ASN A 3 24.83 -8.37 32.55
C ASN A 3 24.83 -8.25 31.00
N SER A 4 24.68 -9.37 30.27
CA SER A 4 24.73 -9.33 28.81
C SER A 4 23.46 -9.89 28.12
N ILE A 5 22.39 -10.16 28.89
CA ILE A 5 21.16 -10.78 28.36
C ILE A 5 19.94 -9.84 28.44
N GLU A 6 20.02 -8.74 29.19
CA GLU A 6 18.87 -7.83 29.39
C GLU A 6 18.75 -6.69 28.36
N ASN A 7 19.68 -6.55 27.40
CA ASN A 7 19.64 -5.45 26.42
C ASN A 7 19.03 -5.85 25.04
N SER A 8 18.25 -6.92 24.98
CA SER A 8 17.69 -7.42 23.69
C SER A 8 16.17 -7.27 23.56
N ILE A 9 15.50 -6.59 24.48
CA ILE A 9 14.02 -6.52 24.50
C ILE A 9 13.48 -5.13 24.09
N GLU A 10 14.33 -4.14 23.83
CA GLU A 10 13.90 -2.77 23.52
C GLU A 10 14.07 -2.39 22.04
N ASN A 11 13.22 -2.87 21.13
CA ASN A 11 13.18 -2.26 19.79
C ASN A 11 11.84 -2.40 19.05
N SER A 12 10.72 -2.75 19.68
CA SER A 12 9.41 -2.35 19.19
C SER A 12 9.05 -1.03 19.87
N ILE A 13 8.77 0.00 19.06
CA ILE A 13 8.25 1.25 19.62
C ILE A 13 6.92 0.97 20.32
N ASP A 14 6.63 1.71 21.38
CA ASP A 14 5.27 1.77 21.91
C ASP A 14 4.39 2.51 20.88
N TYR A 15 3.51 1.77 20.20
CA TYR A 15 2.67 2.31 19.15
C TYR A 15 1.18 2.24 19.50
N ASP A 16 0.43 3.22 19.02
CA ASP A 16 -1.01 3.35 19.26
C ASP A 16 -1.84 2.96 18.04
N ALA A 17 -1.25 3.05 16.85
CA ALA A 17 -1.97 2.84 15.59
C ALA A 17 -1.13 2.18 14.50
N VAL A 18 -1.85 1.56 13.55
CA VAL A 18 -1.29 1.12 12.26
C VAL A 18 -2.12 1.71 11.13
N VAL A 19 -1.43 2.34 10.17
CA VAL A 19 -2.02 2.95 8.98
C VAL A 19 -1.62 2.12 7.77
N PHE A 20 -2.60 1.53 7.09
CA PHE A 20 -2.38 0.66 5.93
C PHE A 20 -2.50 1.44 4.63
N ASP A 21 -1.61 1.22 3.67
CA ASP A 21 -1.99 1.40 2.28
C ASP A 21 -2.96 0.31 1.84
N MET A 22 -3.59 0.48 0.67
CA MET A 22 -4.58 -0.47 0.15
C MET A 22 -4.03 -1.32 -1.00
N ASP A 23 -3.53 -0.64 -2.02
CA ASP A 23 -3.13 -1.26 -3.28
C ASP A 23 -1.75 -1.92 -3.14
N GLY A 24 -1.65 -3.24 -3.37
CA GLY A 24 -0.42 -3.98 -3.11
C GLY A 24 -0.21 -4.43 -1.64
N VAL A 25 -0.93 -3.82 -0.68
CA VAL A 25 -0.86 -4.18 0.76
C VAL A 25 -2.09 -4.98 1.21
N ILE A 26 -3.29 -4.44 1.04
CA ILE A 26 -4.55 -5.13 1.38
C ILE A 26 -5.00 -6.02 0.23
N PHE A 27 -4.98 -5.49 -0.99
CA PHE A 27 -5.43 -6.19 -2.18
C PHE A 27 -4.29 -6.39 -3.17
N ASP A 28 -4.35 -7.49 -3.92
CA ASP A 28 -3.45 -7.79 -5.04
C ASP A 28 -3.86 -7.02 -6.31
N SER A 29 -4.15 -5.73 -6.12
CA SER A 29 -4.71 -4.84 -7.14
C SER A 29 -3.70 -4.48 -8.23
N GLU A 30 -2.43 -4.35 -7.90
CA GLU A 30 -1.36 -4.04 -8.86
C GLU A 30 -1.20 -5.20 -9.88
N ARG A 31 -1.24 -6.47 -9.42
CA ARG A 31 -1.23 -7.63 -10.31
C ARG A 31 -2.50 -7.73 -11.13
N ALA A 32 -3.66 -7.37 -10.55
CA ALA A 32 -4.93 -7.35 -11.26
C ALA A 32 -4.91 -6.31 -12.40
N VAL A 33 -4.39 -5.11 -12.15
CA VAL A 33 -4.18 -4.06 -13.18
C VAL A 33 -3.20 -4.53 -14.24
N MET A 34 -2.07 -5.12 -13.84
CA MET A 34 -1.09 -5.69 -14.76
C MET A 34 -1.73 -6.71 -15.71
N GLN A 35 -2.57 -7.62 -15.21
CA GLN A 35 -3.27 -8.61 -16.03
C GLN A 35 -4.20 -7.95 -17.06
N CYS A 36 -4.93 -6.91 -16.68
CA CYS A 36 -5.79 -6.18 -17.61
C CYS A 36 -4.99 -5.52 -18.74
N TRP A 37 -3.85 -4.91 -18.42
CA TRP A 37 -2.97 -4.31 -19.43
C TRP A 37 -2.30 -5.36 -20.34
N LYS A 38 -1.92 -6.53 -19.81
CA LYS A 38 -1.39 -7.64 -20.63
C LYS A 38 -2.40 -8.13 -21.66
N GLU A 39 -3.66 -8.29 -21.27
CA GLU A 39 -4.75 -8.68 -22.17
C GLU A 39 -4.96 -7.65 -23.30
N LEU A 40 -4.89 -6.35 -22.97
CA LEU A 40 -4.91 -5.28 -23.99
C LEU A 40 -3.68 -5.31 -24.89
N ALA A 41 -2.50 -5.58 -24.31
CA ALA A 41 -1.27 -5.65 -25.07
C ALA A 41 -1.29 -6.79 -26.10
N GLU A 42 -1.84 -7.94 -25.75
CA GLU A 42 -2.06 -9.04 -26.70
C GLU A 42 -3.03 -8.61 -27.82
N LYS A 43 -4.16 -7.97 -27.47
CA LYS A 43 -5.17 -7.53 -28.43
C LYS A 43 -4.65 -6.47 -29.39
N TYR A 44 -3.90 -5.50 -28.91
CA TYR A 44 -3.44 -4.33 -29.68
C TYR A 44 -1.96 -4.39 -30.06
N GLN A 45 -1.28 -5.51 -29.77
CA GLN A 45 0.13 -5.73 -30.06
C GLN A 45 1.03 -4.64 -29.47
N ILE A 46 0.80 -4.27 -28.20
CA ILE A 46 1.57 -3.27 -27.47
C ILE A 46 2.82 -3.98 -26.91
N PRO A 47 4.05 -3.61 -27.34
CA PRO A 47 5.26 -4.26 -26.87
C PRO A 47 5.58 -3.86 -25.41
N ASP A 48 6.26 -4.74 -24.67
CA ASP A 48 6.88 -4.48 -23.37
C ASP A 48 5.95 -3.83 -22.33
N ILE A 49 4.64 -4.13 -22.38
CA ILE A 49 3.63 -3.51 -21.52
C ILE A 49 3.89 -3.73 -20.03
N GLU A 50 4.42 -4.88 -19.65
CA GLU A 50 4.75 -5.19 -18.25
C GLU A 50 5.74 -4.18 -17.68
N GLN A 51 6.81 -3.88 -18.43
CA GLN A 51 7.81 -2.91 -18.01
C GLN A 51 7.23 -1.50 -17.90
N ALA A 52 6.37 -1.12 -18.85
CA ALA A 52 5.70 0.17 -18.83
C ALA A 52 4.74 0.31 -17.63
N VAL A 53 3.95 -0.72 -17.35
CA VAL A 53 3.03 -0.73 -16.18
C VAL A 53 3.82 -0.71 -14.87
N LEU A 54 4.89 -1.50 -14.73
CA LEU A 54 5.78 -1.45 -13.56
C LEU A 54 6.34 -0.05 -13.31
N SER A 55 6.70 0.67 -14.38
CA SER A 55 7.18 2.06 -14.27
C SER A 55 6.11 3.04 -13.77
N CYS A 56 4.84 2.65 -13.82
CA CYS A 56 3.70 3.44 -13.36
C CYS A 56 3.28 3.12 -11.91
N THR A 57 3.78 2.03 -11.32
CA THR A 57 3.39 1.59 -9.97
C THR A 57 3.66 2.68 -8.93
N GLY A 58 2.68 2.95 -8.07
CA GLY A 58 2.75 3.97 -7.04
C GLY A 58 2.74 5.42 -7.56
N THR A 59 2.38 5.64 -8.84
CA THR A 59 2.27 7.00 -9.42
C THR A 59 0.82 7.48 -9.50
N THR A 60 0.64 8.79 -9.71
CA THR A 60 -0.70 9.35 -9.96
C THR A 60 -1.18 9.02 -11.37
N MET A 61 -2.50 9.00 -11.61
CA MET A 61 -3.08 8.81 -12.95
C MET A 61 -2.50 9.77 -14.00
N LYS A 62 -2.23 11.03 -13.61
CA LYS A 62 -1.60 12.01 -14.50
C LYS A 62 -0.19 11.56 -14.88
N ARG A 63 0.62 11.16 -13.90
CA ARG A 63 2.00 10.70 -14.14
C ARG A 63 2.03 9.39 -14.92
N THR A 64 1.12 8.46 -14.62
CA THR A 64 0.95 7.23 -15.42
C THR A 64 0.73 7.54 -16.88
N ARG A 65 -0.17 8.49 -17.21
CA ARG A 65 -0.42 8.93 -18.58
C ARG A 65 0.85 9.49 -19.24
N GLU A 66 1.57 10.34 -18.54
CA GLU A 66 2.83 10.92 -19.03
C GLU A 66 3.85 9.82 -19.34
N ILE A 67 4.09 8.88 -18.42
CA ILE A 67 5.01 7.75 -18.60
C ILE A 67 4.63 6.91 -19.81
N MET A 68 3.36 6.58 -19.96
CA MET A 68 2.88 5.80 -21.11
C MET A 68 3.10 6.52 -22.44
N LEU A 69 2.87 7.84 -22.51
CA LEU A 69 3.13 8.63 -23.70
C LEU A 69 4.64 8.84 -23.94
N GLU A 70 5.46 8.95 -22.91
CA GLU A 70 6.92 8.97 -23.03
C GLU A 70 7.45 7.63 -23.59
N THR A 71 6.85 6.50 -23.19
CA THR A 71 7.25 5.16 -23.60
C THR A 71 6.83 4.81 -25.03
N TYR A 72 5.58 5.10 -25.39
CA TYR A 72 4.97 4.66 -26.67
C TYR A 72 4.78 5.77 -27.69
N GLY A 73 5.09 7.01 -27.34
CA GLY A 73 4.92 8.17 -28.20
C GLY A 73 3.63 8.95 -27.98
N ALA A 74 3.60 10.20 -28.47
CA ALA A 74 2.49 11.13 -28.23
C ALA A 74 1.15 10.69 -28.86
N ASP A 75 1.20 9.87 -29.91
CA ASP A 75 0.03 9.34 -30.61
C ASP A 75 -0.53 8.06 -29.98
N PHE A 76 0.09 7.54 -28.93
CA PHE A 76 -0.39 6.36 -28.22
C PHE A 76 -1.77 6.64 -27.61
N PRO A 77 -2.81 5.84 -27.92
CA PRO A 77 -4.19 6.12 -27.52
C PRO A 77 -4.44 5.73 -26.05
N TYR A 78 -3.60 6.22 -25.14
CA TYR A 78 -3.61 5.88 -23.72
C TYR A 78 -4.99 5.97 -23.08
N ASP A 79 -5.71 7.09 -23.31
CA ASP A 79 -6.99 7.33 -22.66
C ASP A 79 -8.06 6.29 -23.06
N THR A 80 -8.00 5.81 -24.32
CA THR A 80 -8.87 4.72 -24.81
C THR A 80 -8.51 3.39 -24.15
N TYR A 81 -7.23 3.05 -24.12
CA TYR A 81 -6.76 1.79 -23.55
C TYR A 81 -6.91 1.76 -22.02
N ALA A 82 -6.66 2.86 -21.33
CA ALA A 82 -6.90 2.98 -19.91
C ALA A 82 -8.37 2.78 -19.54
N LYS A 83 -9.28 3.34 -20.35
CA LYS A 83 -10.73 3.12 -20.17
C LYS A 83 -11.12 1.66 -20.40
N GLU A 84 -10.58 1.01 -21.42
CA GLU A 84 -10.84 -0.40 -21.69
C GLU A 84 -10.24 -1.31 -20.60
N SER A 85 -9.01 -1.06 -20.16
CA SER A 85 -8.39 -1.75 -19.03
C SER A 85 -9.23 -1.63 -17.77
N SER A 86 -9.71 -0.42 -17.46
CA SER A 86 -10.60 -0.17 -16.33
C SER A 86 -11.92 -0.96 -16.46
N ALA A 87 -12.50 -1.05 -17.65
CA ALA A 87 -13.72 -1.84 -17.86
C ALA A 87 -13.49 -3.34 -17.64
N ILE A 88 -12.35 -3.88 -18.10
CA ILE A 88 -11.95 -5.27 -17.84
C ILE A 88 -11.78 -5.47 -16.33
N TYR A 89 -11.05 -4.58 -15.67
CA TYR A 89 -10.81 -4.63 -14.23
C TYR A 89 -12.13 -4.69 -13.44
N HIS A 90 -13.03 -3.74 -13.66
CA HIS A 90 -14.31 -3.70 -12.96
C HIS A 90 -15.20 -4.92 -13.25
N SER A 91 -15.26 -5.38 -14.50
CA SER A 91 -16.04 -6.58 -14.83
C SER A 91 -15.52 -7.84 -14.14
N ARG A 92 -14.23 -7.92 -13.85
CA ARG A 92 -13.55 -9.09 -13.28
C ARG A 92 -13.45 -9.04 -11.76
N TYR A 93 -13.14 -7.89 -11.19
CA TYR A 93 -12.71 -7.75 -9.81
C TYR A 93 -13.67 -7.02 -8.87
N ASP A 94 -14.72 -6.35 -9.37
CA ASP A 94 -15.75 -5.75 -8.51
C ASP A 94 -16.60 -6.82 -7.79
N GLY A 95 -17.27 -6.41 -6.72
CA GLY A 95 -18.16 -7.28 -5.94
C GLY A 95 -17.43 -8.34 -5.13
N GLY A 96 -16.32 -7.98 -4.50
CA GLY A 96 -15.56 -8.83 -3.60
C GLY A 96 -14.67 -9.88 -4.30
N ARG A 97 -14.47 -9.75 -5.61
CA ARG A 97 -13.65 -10.69 -6.39
C ARG A 97 -12.17 -10.30 -6.47
N LEU A 98 -11.82 -9.10 -6.00
CA LEU A 98 -10.42 -8.68 -5.92
C LEU A 98 -9.71 -9.48 -4.83
N PRO A 99 -8.62 -10.21 -5.15
CA PRO A 99 -7.92 -11.02 -4.16
C PRO A 99 -7.32 -10.14 -3.06
N MET A 100 -7.53 -10.54 -1.80
CA MET A 100 -6.79 -9.99 -0.68
C MET A 100 -5.40 -10.64 -0.58
N LYS A 101 -4.44 -9.86 -0.09
CA LYS A 101 -3.11 -10.38 0.22
C LYS A 101 -3.17 -11.34 1.42
N PRO A 102 -2.32 -12.37 1.46
CA PRO A 102 -2.22 -13.26 2.62
C PRO A 102 -1.88 -12.49 3.89
N GLY A 103 -2.53 -12.85 5.01
CA GLY A 103 -2.26 -12.24 6.32
C GLY A 103 -3.08 -10.98 6.64
N VAL A 104 -3.89 -10.45 5.69
CA VAL A 104 -4.71 -9.24 5.92
C VAL A 104 -5.66 -9.41 7.10
N VAL A 105 -6.50 -10.45 7.07
CA VAL A 105 -7.52 -10.66 8.11
C VAL A 105 -6.86 -10.99 9.44
N GLU A 106 -5.79 -11.78 9.42
CA GLU A 106 -5.01 -12.15 10.59
C GLU A 106 -4.40 -10.92 11.26
N LEU A 107 -3.77 -10.02 10.49
CA LEU A 107 -3.16 -8.80 11.01
C LEU A 107 -4.21 -7.82 11.55
N LEU A 108 -5.30 -7.60 10.81
CA LEU A 108 -6.40 -6.74 11.26
C LEU A 108 -7.02 -7.25 12.56
N THR A 109 -7.24 -8.58 12.66
CA THR A 109 -7.77 -9.22 13.87
C THR A 109 -6.82 -9.05 15.05
N PHE A 110 -5.52 -9.35 14.84
CA PHE A 110 -4.49 -9.16 15.85
C PHE A 110 -4.48 -7.72 16.40
N LEU A 111 -4.49 -6.72 15.51
CA LEU A 111 -4.47 -5.31 15.93
C LEU A 111 -5.71 -4.91 16.74
N LYS A 112 -6.89 -5.42 16.39
CA LYS A 112 -8.11 -5.19 17.17
C LYS A 112 -8.05 -5.86 18.54
N GLU A 113 -7.54 -7.08 18.63
CA GLU A 113 -7.34 -7.78 19.91
C GLU A 113 -6.36 -7.06 20.83
N GLU A 114 -5.30 -6.46 20.26
CA GLU A 114 -4.33 -5.61 20.97
C GLU A 114 -4.86 -4.18 21.28
N GLY A 115 -6.10 -3.87 20.89
CA GLY A 115 -6.73 -2.56 21.13
C GLY A 115 -6.08 -1.42 20.36
N LYS A 116 -5.39 -1.72 19.25
CA LYS A 116 -4.73 -0.72 18.42
C LYS A 116 -5.73 -0.05 17.47
N LYS A 117 -5.51 1.25 17.19
CA LYS A 117 -6.28 1.97 16.19
C LYS A 117 -5.82 1.61 14.79
N ILE A 118 -6.76 1.48 13.86
CA ILE A 118 -6.48 1.06 12.49
C ILE A 118 -7.02 2.10 11.52
N ALA A 119 -6.17 2.61 10.63
CA ALA A 119 -6.61 3.44 9.51
C ALA A 119 -6.16 2.89 8.17
N LEU A 120 -6.90 3.25 7.13
CA LEU A 120 -6.48 3.10 5.75
C LEU A 120 -6.06 4.47 5.18
N ALA A 121 -5.00 4.49 4.35
CA ALA A 121 -4.47 5.67 3.67
C ALA A 121 -4.17 5.34 2.20
N SER A 122 -5.19 5.34 1.34
CA SER A 122 -5.08 4.97 -0.07
C SER A 122 -5.13 6.19 -0.99
N SER A 123 -4.32 6.21 -2.04
CA SER A 123 -4.37 7.23 -3.11
C SER A 123 -5.62 7.11 -3.99
N THR A 124 -6.37 6.02 -3.87
CA THR A 124 -7.61 5.75 -4.60
C THR A 124 -8.77 6.59 -4.05
N ARG A 125 -9.79 6.85 -4.86
CA ARG A 125 -10.97 7.64 -4.47
C ARG A 125 -11.82 6.92 -3.43
N ARG A 126 -12.41 7.68 -2.51
CA ARG A 126 -13.21 7.17 -1.38
C ARG A 126 -14.31 6.18 -1.79
N GLN A 127 -15.04 6.47 -2.88
CA GLN A 127 -16.13 5.59 -3.32
C GLN A 127 -15.62 4.19 -3.67
N THR A 128 -14.52 4.10 -4.41
CA THR A 128 -13.89 2.82 -4.81
C THR A 128 -13.37 2.08 -3.58
N VAL A 129 -12.59 2.75 -2.74
CA VAL A 129 -12.05 2.19 -1.50
C VAL A 129 -13.15 1.61 -0.62
N THR A 130 -14.19 2.41 -0.33
CA THR A 130 -15.28 1.97 0.56
C THR A 130 -16.03 0.77 0.00
N ASN A 131 -16.24 0.72 -1.33
CA ASN A 131 -16.90 -0.42 -1.96
C ASN A 131 -16.01 -1.68 -1.85
N GLN A 132 -14.73 -1.59 -2.19
CA GLN A 132 -13.81 -2.72 -2.12
C GLN A 132 -13.67 -3.29 -0.70
N LEU A 133 -13.50 -2.43 0.31
CA LEU A 133 -13.41 -2.87 1.70
C LEU A 133 -14.72 -3.51 2.20
N ARG A 134 -15.87 -2.95 1.80
CA ARG A 134 -17.20 -3.51 2.16
C ARG A 134 -17.42 -4.85 1.49
N ASP A 135 -17.15 -4.95 0.20
CA ASP A 135 -17.34 -6.17 -0.59
C ASP A 135 -16.41 -7.30 -0.11
N ALA A 136 -15.23 -6.95 0.41
CA ALA A 136 -14.30 -7.86 1.05
C ALA A 136 -14.66 -8.21 2.51
N GLY A 137 -15.64 -7.53 3.11
CA GLY A 137 -16.09 -7.77 4.49
C GLY A 137 -15.11 -7.27 5.57
N ILE A 138 -14.21 -6.33 5.22
CA ILE A 138 -13.17 -5.84 6.15
C ILE A 138 -13.30 -4.35 6.51
N LEU A 139 -14.32 -3.67 6.00
CA LEU A 139 -14.51 -2.22 6.25
C LEU A 139 -14.57 -1.89 7.76
N ASP A 140 -15.25 -2.71 8.54
CA ASP A 140 -15.49 -2.48 9.97
C ASP A 140 -14.23 -2.65 10.85
N PHE A 141 -13.13 -3.16 10.29
CA PHE A 141 -11.85 -3.18 10.99
C PHE A 141 -11.21 -1.79 11.08
N PHE A 142 -11.52 -0.90 10.14
CA PHE A 142 -10.88 0.42 10.06
C PHE A 142 -11.65 1.46 10.87
N ASP A 143 -10.96 2.09 11.82
CA ASP A 143 -11.50 3.21 12.59
C ASP A 143 -11.59 4.48 11.72
N GLN A 144 -10.66 4.61 10.73
CA GLN A 144 -10.64 5.71 9.76
C GLN A 144 -10.23 5.22 8.37
N VAL A 145 -10.81 5.83 7.33
CA VAL A 145 -10.48 5.57 5.93
C VAL A 145 -10.19 6.92 5.25
N ILE A 146 -8.93 7.17 4.94
CA ILE A 146 -8.45 8.39 4.28
C ILE A 146 -8.10 8.04 2.84
N CYS A 147 -8.62 8.83 1.90
CA CYS A 147 -8.53 8.58 0.46
C CYS A 147 -7.91 9.76 -0.28
N GLY A 148 -7.43 9.51 -1.50
CA GLY A 148 -6.72 10.50 -2.29
C GLY A 148 -7.51 11.77 -2.59
N ASP A 149 -8.85 11.70 -2.63
CA ASP A 149 -9.74 12.85 -2.80
C ASP A 149 -10.04 13.63 -1.50
N MET A 150 -9.41 13.24 -0.39
CA MET A 150 -9.54 13.89 0.92
C MET A 150 -8.29 14.70 1.32
N VAL A 151 -7.25 14.70 0.48
CA VAL A 151 -5.98 15.40 0.72
C VAL A 151 -5.59 16.24 -0.47
N GLU A 152 -4.79 17.27 -0.22
CA GLU A 152 -4.37 18.21 -1.27
C GLU A 152 -3.23 17.64 -2.12
N ARG A 153 -2.26 16.99 -1.46
CA ARG A 153 -1.06 16.42 -2.12
C ARG A 153 -1.01 14.92 -1.95
N SER A 154 -0.82 14.21 -3.06
CA SER A 154 -0.65 12.76 -3.08
C SER A 154 0.74 12.35 -2.60
N LYS A 155 0.91 11.05 -2.24
CA LYS A 155 2.22 10.42 -2.04
C LYS A 155 3.16 10.80 -3.22
N PRO A 156 4.41 11.21 -2.97
CA PRO A 156 5.18 11.06 -1.75
C PRO A 156 5.00 12.17 -0.70
N ALA A 157 4.05 13.13 -0.85
CA ALA A 157 3.73 14.06 0.23
C ALA A 157 3.09 13.29 1.41
N PRO A 158 3.37 13.70 2.68
CA PRO A 158 2.92 12.97 3.85
C PRO A 158 1.45 13.19 4.20
N ASP A 159 0.73 14.03 3.46
CA ASP A 159 -0.58 14.57 3.80
C ASP A 159 -1.60 13.48 4.19
N ILE A 160 -1.62 12.37 3.45
CA ILE A 160 -2.58 11.29 3.69
C ILE A 160 -2.32 10.54 5.01
N PHE A 161 -1.05 10.30 5.33
CA PHE A 161 -0.65 9.65 6.58
C PHE A 161 -0.86 10.58 7.78
N LEU A 162 -0.48 11.86 7.64
CA LEU A 162 -0.72 12.86 8.67
C LEU A 162 -2.22 13.03 8.95
N LYS A 163 -3.05 13.03 7.90
CA LYS A 163 -4.50 13.09 8.01
C LYS A 163 -5.07 11.86 8.73
N ALA A 164 -4.53 10.67 8.43
CA ALA A 164 -4.92 9.43 9.13
C ALA A 164 -4.59 9.53 10.63
N CYS A 165 -3.39 9.93 10.99
CA CYS A 165 -2.99 10.11 12.38
C CYS A 165 -3.85 11.19 13.09
N GLU A 166 -4.09 12.34 12.44
CA GLU A 166 -4.95 13.41 12.96
C GLU A 166 -6.36 12.88 13.30
N THR A 167 -6.99 12.16 12.36
CA THR A 167 -8.35 11.66 12.55
C THR A 167 -8.45 10.53 13.57
N LEU A 168 -7.40 9.74 13.74
CA LEU A 168 -7.27 8.76 14.80
C LEU A 168 -6.97 9.40 16.17
N GLY A 169 -6.51 10.66 16.21
CA GLY A 169 -6.04 11.30 17.43
C GLY A 169 -4.75 10.64 17.97
N VAL A 170 -3.84 10.27 17.08
CA VAL A 170 -2.55 9.65 17.39
C VAL A 170 -1.42 10.52 16.85
N LYS A 171 -0.31 10.60 17.57
CA LYS A 171 0.88 11.25 17.04
C LYS A 171 1.54 10.37 15.97
N PRO A 172 2.07 10.94 14.88
CA PRO A 172 2.74 10.16 13.83
C PRO A 172 3.87 9.26 14.36
N GLU A 173 4.63 9.73 15.33
CA GLU A 173 5.73 8.99 15.97
C GLU A 173 5.26 7.77 16.80
N HIS A 174 3.96 7.62 17.01
CA HIS A 174 3.32 6.45 17.65
C HIS A 174 2.49 5.63 16.67
N ALA A 175 2.76 5.73 15.38
CA ALA A 175 2.05 4.99 14.35
C ALA A 175 2.98 4.29 13.37
N TYR A 176 2.71 3.03 13.08
CA TYR A 176 3.30 2.36 11.93
C TYR A 176 2.52 2.66 10.66
N ALA A 177 3.22 2.69 9.53
CA ALA A 177 2.62 2.71 8.19
C ALA A 177 3.05 1.47 7.43
N ILE A 178 2.10 0.69 6.90
CA ILE A 178 2.39 -0.50 6.08
C ILE A 178 2.20 -0.14 4.62
N GLU A 179 3.22 -0.35 3.81
CA GLU A 179 3.33 0.12 2.42
C GLU A 179 4.15 -0.84 1.55
N ASP A 180 3.84 -0.86 0.24
CA ASP A 180 4.59 -1.62 -0.76
C ASP A 180 5.37 -0.73 -1.73
N SER A 181 4.98 0.56 -1.84
CA SER A 181 5.48 1.48 -2.86
C SER A 181 6.53 2.45 -2.34
N TYR A 182 7.47 2.84 -3.23
CA TYR A 182 8.51 3.82 -2.89
C TYR A 182 7.94 5.19 -2.49
N ASN A 183 6.89 5.64 -3.17
CA ASN A 183 6.25 6.91 -2.85
C ASN A 183 5.52 6.86 -1.51
N GLY A 184 4.94 5.72 -1.17
CA GLY A 184 4.30 5.54 0.11
C GLY A 184 5.29 5.49 1.27
N ILE A 185 6.40 4.76 1.13
CA ILE A 185 7.48 4.76 2.14
C ILE A 185 8.04 6.17 2.34
N ARG A 186 8.31 6.93 1.24
CA ARG A 186 8.75 8.32 1.34
C ARG A 186 7.73 9.19 2.08
N ALA A 187 6.43 9.03 1.79
CA ALA A 187 5.36 9.78 2.42
C ALA A 187 5.25 9.48 3.92
N ALA A 188 5.27 8.21 4.30
CA ALA A 188 5.20 7.79 5.70
C ALA A 188 6.42 8.28 6.49
N HIS A 189 7.63 8.13 5.94
CA HIS A 189 8.87 8.63 6.53
C HIS A 189 8.86 10.15 6.69
N ALA A 190 8.43 10.90 5.65
CA ALA A 190 8.31 12.36 5.72
C ALA A 190 7.25 12.81 6.74
N GLY A 191 6.22 12.00 6.97
CA GLY A 191 5.20 12.20 8.00
C GLY A 191 5.64 11.81 9.40
N LYS A 192 6.85 11.27 9.57
CA LYS A 192 7.41 10.77 10.83
C LYS A 192 6.64 9.59 11.43
N LEU A 193 5.95 8.82 10.61
CA LEU A 193 5.48 7.51 10.99
C LEU A 193 6.66 6.52 10.92
N HIS A 194 6.47 5.30 11.41
CA HIS A 194 7.41 4.19 11.31
C HIS A 194 7.02 3.31 10.11
N PRO A 195 7.68 3.45 8.93
CA PRO A 195 7.25 2.72 7.76
C PRO A 195 7.71 1.26 7.83
N ILE A 196 6.78 0.33 7.60
CA ILE A 196 7.05 -1.09 7.34
C ILE A 196 6.83 -1.31 5.85
N MET A 197 7.88 -1.69 5.13
CA MET A 197 7.74 -2.04 3.72
C MET A 197 7.42 -3.53 3.58
N VAL A 198 6.34 -3.83 2.84
CA VAL A 198 5.97 -5.18 2.42
C VAL A 198 5.99 -5.18 0.89
N PRO A 199 7.11 -5.54 0.23
CA PRO A 199 7.25 -5.45 -1.22
C PRO A 199 6.20 -6.29 -1.96
N ASP A 200 5.59 -5.71 -3.01
CA ASP A 200 4.70 -6.44 -3.93
C ASP A 200 5.35 -6.59 -5.31
N LEU A 201 5.10 -5.67 -6.24
CA LEU A 201 5.71 -5.71 -7.57
C LEU A 201 7.09 -5.04 -7.63
N LEU A 202 7.33 -4.07 -6.77
CA LEU A 202 8.59 -3.34 -6.71
C LEU A 202 9.51 -3.94 -5.65
N PRO A 203 10.76 -4.31 -6.00
CA PRO A 203 11.73 -4.81 -5.03
C PRO A 203 12.17 -3.70 -4.07
N GLU A 204 12.68 -4.08 -2.91
CA GLU A 204 13.35 -3.13 -2.04
C GLU A 204 14.58 -2.49 -2.72
N THR A 205 14.88 -1.26 -2.33
CA THR A 205 16.09 -0.54 -2.77
C THR A 205 16.86 -0.05 -1.55
N ALA A 206 18.13 0.38 -1.74
CA ALA A 206 18.91 0.97 -0.67
C ALA A 206 18.21 2.19 -0.02
N GLU A 207 17.51 3.01 -0.82
CA GLU A 207 16.69 4.12 -0.28
C GLU A 207 15.56 3.61 0.60
N MET A 208 14.88 2.54 0.20
CA MET A 208 13.78 1.97 0.99
C MET A 208 14.28 1.35 2.29
N GLN A 209 15.42 0.67 2.26
CA GLN A 209 16.07 0.14 3.46
C GLN A 209 16.50 1.26 4.45
N GLU A 210 16.87 2.45 3.93
CA GLU A 210 17.20 3.60 4.77
C GLU A 210 15.96 4.26 5.40
N LYS A 211 14.84 4.32 4.66
CA LYS A 211 13.63 5.05 5.08
C LYS A 211 12.60 4.20 5.81
N ALA A 212 12.56 2.91 5.52
CA ALA A 212 11.69 1.98 6.25
C ALA A 212 12.33 1.61 7.59
N GLU A 213 11.49 1.45 8.61
CA GLU A 213 11.89 0.87 9.90
C GLU A 213 12.35 -0.58 9.68
N VAL A 214 11.61 -1.31 8.85
CA VAL A 214 11.89 -2.69 8.47
C VAL A 214 11.27 -3.00 7.11
N VAL A 215 11.86 -3.95 6.39
CA VAL A 215 11.30 -4.57 5.18
C VAL A 215 10.97 -6.02 5.51
N LEU A 216 9.70 -6.40 5.31
CA LEU A 216 9.19 -7.72 5.66
C LEU A 216 8.55 -8.38 4.43
N PRO A 217 8.62 -9.71 4.30
CA PRO A 217 8.16 -10.39 3.09
C PRO A 217 6.64 -10.41 2.93
N ASP A 218 5.89 -10.37 4.04
CA ASP A 218 4.43 -10.44 4.04
C ASP A 218 3.82 -9.89 5.34
N LEU A 219 2.49 -9.85 5.40
CA LEU A 219 1.75 -9.33 6.55
C LEU A 219 1.77 -10.27 7.77
N LEU A 220 2.06 -11.55 7.62
CA LEU A 220 2.20 -12.47 8.74
C LEU A 220 3.49 -12.18 9.51
N GLU A 221 4.58 -11.86 8.79
CA GLU A 221 5.81 -11.40 9.42
C GLU A 221 5.68 -10.01 10.07
N VAL A 222 4.75 -9.16 9.59
CA VAL A 222 4.39 -7.92 10.30
C VAL A 222 3.79 -8.23 11.68
N ILE A 223 2.94 -9.26 11.81
CA ILE A 223 2.41 -9.68 13.12
C ILE A 223 3.54 -10.11 14.05
N SER A 224 4.48 -10.94 13.56
CA SER A 224 5.63 -11.40 14.31
C SER A 224 6.50 -10.23 14.77
N TYR A 225 6.75 -9.28 13.89
CA TYR A 225 7.52 -8.07 14.17
C TYR A 225 6.85 -7.20 15.26
N LEU A 226 5.54 -6.96 15.14
CA LEU A 226 4.78 -6.13 16.09
C LEU A 226 4.66 -6.79 17.49
N LYS A 227 4.70 -8.12 17.56
CA LYS A 227 4.76 -8.89 18.82
C LYS A 227 6.13 -8.86 19.48
N GLY A 228 7.16 -8.39 18.78
CA GLY A 228 8.55 -8.48 19.25
C GLY A 228 9.16 -9.87 19.08
N ASP A 229 8.50 -10.77 18.38
CA ASP A 229 8.99 -12.13 18.07
C ASP A 229 10.03 -12.04 16.94
N ARG A 230 11.30 -11.81 17.27
CA ARG A 230 12.37 -11.84 16.27
C ARG A 230 12.77 -13.29 15.97
N HIS A 231 12.32 -13.82 14.87
CA HIS A 231 13.01 -14.94 14.22
C HIS A 231 14.19 -14.31 13.45
N GLY A 232 15.41 -14.74 13.78
CA GLY A 232 16.64 -14.12 13.28
C GLY A 232 16.64 -14.02 11.75
N ILE A 233 16.81 -12.80 11.24
CA ILE A 233 17.20 -12.45 9.87
C ILE A 233 18.72 -12.50 9.79
#